data_97bd6c842f76909e733bd3bb2903df4b
#
_entry.id   97bd6c842f76909e733bd3bb2903df4b
#
_cell.length_a   1.000
_cell.length_b   1.000
_cell.length_c   1.000
_cell.angle_alpha   90.00
_cell.angle_beta   90.00
_cell.angle_gamma   90.00
#
_symmetry.space_group_name_H-M   'P 1'
#
loop_
_entity.id
_entity.type
_entity.pdbx_description
1 polymer ?
#
loop_
_entity_poly.entity_id
_entity_poly.type
_entity_poly.pdbx_seq_one_letter_code
_entity_poly.pdbx_strand_id
1 'polypeptide(L)'
;MFQLRIYTLRSREALERYAEVHWARNVPSLKEFGVTTHGIWTEHAGDANRLVALIAYPEGAEPSELTADYMASPEFAADMEGFDSGDIVAVDAILLNPTPSSPIH
;
A
#
# COMPACT_ATOMS: atom_id res chain seq x y z
N MET A 1 -9.64 5.66 10.24
CA MET A 1 -8.31 5.14 10.64
C MET A 1 -7.42 5.06 9.42
N PHE A 2 -6.20 5.53 9.56
CA PHE A 2 -5.21 5.51 8.48
C PHE A 2 -4.15 4.45 8.77
N GLN A 3 -3.45 4.04 7.72
CA GLN A 3 -2.26 3.21 7.87
C GLN A 3 -1.16 3.74 6.96
N LEU A 4 0.00 3.96 7.53
CA LEU A 4 1.21 4.24 6.79
C LEU A 4 1.92 2.92 6.55
N ARG A 5 2.19 2.60 5.29
CA ARG A 5 2.93 1.40 4.92
C ARG A 5 4.25 1.79 4.28
N ILE A 6 5.32 1.11 4.69
CA ILE A 6 6.65 1.30 4.12
C ILE A 6 7.12 -0.05 3.59
N TYR A 7 7.27 -0.12 2.28
CA TYR A 7 7.76 -1.31 1.60
C TYR A 7 9.21 -1.10 1.20
N THR A 8 10.06 -2.06 1.50
CA THR A 8 11.45 -2.07 1.04
C THR A 8 11.57 -3.10 -0.07
N LEU A 9 11.99 -2.66 -1.26
CA LEU A 9 12.12 -3.51 -2.42
C LEU A 9 13.59 -3.91 -2.61
N ARG A 10 13.80 -5.06 -3.28
CA ARG A 10 15.11 -5.65 -3.48
C ARG A 10 16.04 -4.78 -4.34
N SER A 11 15.45 -4.04 -5.28
CA SER A 11 16.22 -3.27 -6.25
C SER A 11 15.45 -2.03 -6.68
N ARG A 12 16.15 -1.12 -7.33
CA ARG A 12 15.53 0.08 -7.93
C ARG A 12 14.52 -0.32 -9.01
N GLU A 13 14.84 -1.30 -9.80
CA GLU A 13 13.95 -1.78 -10.85
C GLU A 13 12.67 -2.37 -10.25
N ALA A 14 12.80 -3.18 -9.20
CA ALA A 14 11.63 -3.72 -8.49
C ALA A 14 10.78 -2.63 -7.89
N LEU A 15 11.39 -1.58 -7.33
CA LEU A 15 10.68 -0.43 -6.77
C LEU A 15 9.88 0.30 -7.84
N GLU A 16 10.48 0.59 -8.98
CA GLU A 16 9.81 1.29 -10.08
C GLU A 16 8.64 0.48 -10.60
N ARG A 17 8.82 -0.81 -10.78
CA ARG A 17 7.75 -1.71 -11.23
C ARG A 17 6.60 -1.76 -10.23
N TYR A 18 6.90 -1.89 -8.94
CA TYR A 18 5.89 -1.94 -7.89
C TYR A 18 5.09 -0.63 -7.83
N ALA A 19 5.79 0.50 -7.89
CA ALA A 19 5.17 1.82 -7.84
C ALA A 19 4.33 2.12 -9.08
N GLU A 20 4.85 1.87 -10.27
CA GLU A 20 4.24 2.33 -11.51
C GLU A 20 3.20 1.36 -12.08
N VAL A 21 3.41 0.06 -11.89
CA VAL A 21 2.52 -0.97 -12.45
C VAL A 21 1.53 -1.48 -11.42
N HIS A 22 2.04 -2.01 -10.31
CA HIS A 22 1.20 -2.75 -9.37
C HIS A 22 0.35 -1.84 -8.51
N TRP A 23 0.91 -0.77 -7.96
CA TRP A 23 0.10 0.17 -7.18
C TRP A 23 -0.93 0.91 -8.03
N ALA A 24 -0.64 1.16 -9.30
CA ALA A 24 -1.63 1.73 -10.20
C ALA A 24 -2.86 0.84 -10.35
N ARG A 25 -2.69 -0.47 -10.25
CA ARG A 25 -3.77 -1.45 -10.26
C ARG A 25 -4.42 -1.61 -8.88
N ASN A 26 -3.62 -1.57 -7.82
CA ASN A 26 -4.11 -1.76 -6.45
C ASN A 26 -5.06 -0.64 -6.01
N VAL A 27 -4.79 0.60 -6.40
CA VAL A 27 -5.57 1.76 -5.95
C VAL A 27 -7.06 1.61 -6.25
N PRO A 28 -7.50 1.36 -7.50
CA PRO A 28 -8.92 1.19 -7.76
C PRO A 28 -9.51 -0.09 -7.13
N SER A 29 -8.74 -1.17 -7.07
CA SER A 29 -9.20 -2.41 -6.44
C SER A 29 -9.41 -2.23 -4.94
N LEU A 30 -8.46 -1.60 -4.25
CA LEU A 30 -8.60 -1.29 -2.82
C LEU A 30 -9.85 -0.46 -2.55
N LYS A 31 -10.17 0.48 -3.43
CA LYS A 31 -11.36 1.30 -3.28
C LYS A 31 -12.64 0.47 -3.31
N GLU A 32 -12.70 -0.57 -4.10
CA GLU A 32 -13.84 -1.48 -4.11
C GLU A 32 -14.02 -2.20 -2.78
N PHE A 33 -12.94 -2.40 -2.04
CA PHE A 33 -12.96 -2.95 -0.69
C PHE A 33 -13.17 -1.88 0.39
N GLY A 34 -13.40 -0.64 -0.01
CA GLY A 34 -13.63 0.47 0.91
C GLY A 34 -12.35 1.14 1.42
N VAL A 35 -11.20 0.76 0.89
CA VAL A 35 -9.91 1.33 1.29
C VAL A 35 -9.51 2.43 0.31
N THR A 36 -9.27 3.63 0.83
CA THR A 36 -8.89 4.79 0.03
C THR A 36 -7.39 5.01 0.12
N THR A 37 -6.74 5.16 -1.03
CA THR A 37 -5.32 5.51 -1.09
C THR A 37 -5.17 7.02 -1.15
N HIS A 38 -4.55 7.62 -0.14
CA HIS A 38 -4.34 9.07 -0.06
C HIS A 38 -3.05 9.52 -0.72
N GLY A 39 -2.07 8.65 -0.81
CA GLY A 39 -0.83 8.99 -1.49
C GLY A 39 0.11 7.80 -1.54
N ILE A 40 0.99 7.83 -2.53
CA ILE A 40 2.03 6.83 -2.74
C ILE A 40 3.28 7.59 -3.15
N TRP A 41 4.38 7.35 -2.45
CA TRP A 41 5.64 8.02 -2.69
C TRP A 41 6.78 7.03 -2.73
N THR A 42 7.81 7.37 -3.50
CA THR A 42 9.10 6.70 -3.37
C THR A 42 10.04 7.59 -2.60
N GLU A 43 10.96 7.02 -1.85
CA GLU A 43 11.95 7.78 -1.10
C GLU A 43 12.81 8.61 -2.06
N HIS A 44 12.96 9.92 -1.77
CA HIS A 44 13.63 10.86 -2.67
C HIS A 44 15.12 10.55 -2.83
N ALA A 45 15.78 10.17 -1.76
CA ALA A 45 17.21 9.93 -1.75
C ALA A 45 17.52 8.68 -0.92
N GLY A 46 18.63 8.00 -1.26
CA GLY A 46 19.07 6.80 -0.55
C GLY A 46 18.93 5.54 -1.40
N ASP A 47 19.52 4.47 -0.90
CA ASP A 47 19.65 3.20 -1.62
C ASP A 47 18.70 2.12 -1.07
N ALA A 48 17.79 2.50 -0.18
CA ALA A 48 16.93 1.54 0.50
C ALA A 48 15.76 1.04 -0.35
N ASN A 49 15.48 1.70 -1.47
CA ASN A 49 14.42 1.31 -2.41
C ASN A 49 13.05 1.20 -1.71
N ARG A 50 12.65 2.28 -1.01
CA ARG A 50 11.40 2.28 -0.25
C ARG A 50 10.26 2.95 -1.00
N LEU A 51 9.09 2.35 -0.85
CA LEU A 51 7.81 2.93 -1.26
C LEU A 51 6.99 3.17 0.00
N VAL A 52 6.41 4.35 0.10
CA VAL A 52 5.55 4.74 1.23
C VAL A 52 4.15 4.97 0.72
N ALA A 53 3.18 4.34 1.35
CA ALA A 53 1.77 4.51 1.00
C ALA A 53 0.97 4.92 2.23
N LEU A 54 0.07 5.88 2.06
CA LEU A 54 -0.89 6.28 3.09
C LEU A 54 -2.28 5.87 2.64
N ILE A 55 -2.90 4.96 3.38
CA ILE A 55 -4.24 4.46 3.07
C ILE A 55 -5.19 4.71 4.25
N ALA A 56 -6.47 4.79 3.94
CA ALA A 56 -7.53 4.96 4.93
C ALA A 56 -8.50 3.80 4.86
N TYR A 57 -8.86 3.25 6.02
CA TYR A 57 -9.87 2.22 6.15
C TYR A 57 -11.23 2.84 6.46
N PRO A 58 -12.33 2.21 6.01
CA PRO A 58 -13.66 2.72 6.34
C PRO A 58 -13.92 2.57 7.83
N GLU A 59 -14.80 3.43 8.36
CA GLU A 59 -15.17 3.40 9.76
C GLU A 59 -15.76 2.05 10.14
N GLY A 60 -15.32 1.53 11.28
CA GLY A 60 -15.79 0.23 11.78
C GLY A 60 -15.09 -0.98 11.16
N ALA A 61 -14.23 -0.79 10.16
CA ALA A 61 -13.50 -1.89 9.55
C ALA A 61 -12.34 -2.34 10.46
N GLU A 62 -12.05 -3.63 10.40
CA GLU A 62 -10.86 -4.19 11.03
C GLU A 62 -9.78 -4.28 9.96
N PRO A 63 -8.66 -3.49 10.07
CA PRO A 63 -7.67 -3.38 8.99
C PRO A 63 -7.07 -4.70 8.54
N SER A 64 -6.72 -5.59 9.45
CA SER A 64 -6.09 -6.85 9.08
C SER A 64 -7.05 -7.79 8.36
N GLU A 65 -8.33 -7.80 8.76
CA GLU A 65 -9.35 -8.61 8.09
C GLU A 65 -9.60 -8.11 6.66
N LEU A 66 -9.75 -6.79 6.51
CA LEU A 66 -10.00 -6.20 5.20
C LEU A 66 -8.82 -6.40 4.25
N THR A 67 -7.61 -6.27 4.77
CA THR A 67 -6.39 -6.53 4.00
C THR A 67 -6.31 -7.99 3.57
N ALA A 68 -6.64 -8.92 4.49
CA ALA A 68 -6.65 -10.35 4.15
C ALA A 68 -7.69 -10.67 3.09
N ASP A 69 -8.88 -10.07 3.18
CA ASP A 69 -9.94 -10.26 2.19
C ASP A 69 -9.49 -9.79 0.80
N TYR A 70 -8.86 -8.63 0.73
CA TYR A 70 -8.32 -8.13 -0.53
C TYR A 70 -7.24 -9.07 -1.08
N MET A 71 -6.29 -9.47 -0.25
CA MET A 71 -5.18 -10.34 -0.67
C MET A 71 -5.65 -11.72 -1.12
N ALA A 72 -6.80 -12.17 -0.65
CA ALA A 72 -7.40 -13.44 -1.07
C ALA A 72 -8.30 -13.30 -2.29
N SER A 73 -8.51 -12.09 -2.79
CA SER A 73 -9.45 -11.82 -3.88
C SER A 73 -8.87 -12.05 -5.27
N PRO A 74 -9.73 -12.31 -6.28
CA PRO A 74 -9.29 -12.36 -7.68
C PRO A 74 -8.71 -11.03 -8.16
N GLU A 75 -9.20 -9.91 -7.61
CA GLU A 75 -8.71 -8.57 -7.93
C GLU A 75 -7.24 -8.43 -7.57
N PHE A 76 -6.86 -8.87 -6.37
CA PHE A 76 -5.47 -8.82 -5.95
C PHE A 76 -4.58 -9.69 -6.83
N ALA A 77 -5.03 -10.89 -7.17
CA ALA A 77 -4.29 -11.79 -8.05
C ALA A 77 -4.03 -11.13 -9.41
N ALA A 78 -5.04 -10.47 -9.97
CA ALA A 78 -4.90 -9.75 -11.24
C ALA A 78 -3.98 -8.54 -11.11
N ASP A 79 -4.11 -7.77 -10.00
CA ASP A 79 -3.30 -6.59 -9.75
C ASP A 79 -1.82 -6.94 -9.65
N MET A 80 -1.50 -8.07 -9.07
CA MET A 80 -0.12 -8.50 -8.83
C MET A 80 0.44 -9.42 -9.90
N GLU A 81 -0.31 -9.64 -10.99
CA GLU A 81 0.18 -10.47 -12.09
C GLU A 81 1.50 -9.91 -12.64
N GLY A 82 2.49 -10.79 -12.73
CA GLY A 82 3.83 -10.43 -13.19
C GLY A 82 4.75 -9.87 -12.12
N PHE A 83 4.28 -9.74 -10.88
CA PHE A 83 5.12 -9.30 -9.78
C PHE A 83 5.72 -10.49 -9.03
N ASP A 84 7.02 -10.42 -8.78
CA ASP A 84 7.70 -11.41 -7.93
C ASP A 84 7.59 -10.96 -6.47
N SER A 85 6.84 -11.70 -5.67
CA SER A 85 6.64 -11.37 -4.25
C SER A 85 7.96 -11.37 -3.46
N GLY A 86 8.97 -12.10 -3.93
CA GLY A 86 10.31 -12.08 -3.34
C GLY A 86 11.04 -10.75 -3.51
N ASP A 87 10.54 -9.85 -4.35
CA ASP A 87 11.10 -8.51 -4.50
C ASP A 87 10.77 -7.59 -3.31
N ILE A 88 9.76 -7.92 -2.51
CA ILE A 88 9.49 -7.20 -1.26
C ILE A 88 10.35 -7.83 -0.16
N VAL A 89 11.31 -7.04 0.32
CA VAL A 89 12.27 -7.49 1.34
C VAL A 89 11.72 -7.26 2.75
N ALA A 90 11.00 -6.16 2.95
CA ALA A 90 10.43 -5.83 4.25
C ALA A 90 9.18 -4.97 4.07
N VAL A 91 8.25 -5.10 5.01
CA VAL A 91 7.05 -4.26 5.09
C VAL A 91 6.88 -3.81 6.52
N ASP A 92 6.79 -2.50 6.72
CA ASP A 92 6.43 -1.91 8.01
C ASP A 92 5.09 -1.20 7.88
N ALA A 93 4.25 -1.31 8.89
CA ALA A 93 2.94 -0.68 8.89
C ALA A 93 2.64 -0.07 10.25
N ILE A 94 2.10 1.15 10.23
CA ILE A 94 1.72 1.88 11.43
C ILE A 94 0.28 2.34 11.27
N LEU A 95 -0.58 1.95 12.22
CA LEU A 95 -1.95 2.46 12.26
C LEU A 95 -1.96 3.84 12.90
N LEU A 96 -2.70 4.76 12.29
CA LEU A 96 -2.69 6.17 12.67
C LEU A 96 -4.11 6.67 12.86
N ASN A 97 -4.30 7.47 13.90
CA ASN A 97 -5.53 8.21 14.11
C ASN A 97 -5.23 9.69 13.91
N PRO A 98 -5.97 10.39 13.04
CA PRO A 98 -5.72 11.81 12.82
C PRO A 98 -6.03 12.60 14.08
N THR A 99 -5.21 13.63 14.34
CA THR A 99 -5.49 14.59 15.42
C THR A 99 -6.54 15.59 14.92
N PRO A 100 -7.20 16.33 15.83
CA PRO A 100 -8.18 17.35 15.42
C PRO A 100 -7.61 18.42 14.49
N SER A 101 -6.29 18.66 14.55
CA SER A 101 -5.62 19.66 13.72
C SER A 101 -5.12 19.09 12.39
N SER A 102 -5.29 17.78 12.15
CA SER A 102 -4.79 17.16 10.91
C SER A 102 -5.58 17.64 9.70
N PRO A 103 -4.90 18.10 8.63
CA PRO A 103 -5.57 18.41 7.36
C PRO A 103 -6.19 17.18 6.70
N ILE A 104 -5.65 15.99 6.99
CA ILE A 104 -6.17 14.72 6.49
C ILE A 104 -6.85 14.00 7.65
N HIS A 105 -8.14 13.77 7.53
CA HIS A 105 -8.89 13.06 8.58
C HIS A 105 -10.24 12.50 8.06
#